data_093503105324deb15ac24b4f226fb969
#
_entry.id   093503105324deb15ac24b4f226fb969
#
_cell.length_a   1.000
_cell.length_b   1.000
_cell.length_c   1.000
_cell.angle_alpha   90.00
_cell.angle_beta   90.00
_cell.angle_gamma   90.00
#
_symmetry.space_group_name_H-M   'P 1'
#
loop_
_entity.id
_entity.type
_entity.pdbx_description
1 polymer ?
#
loop_
_entity_poly.entity_id
_entity_poly.type
_entity_poly.pdbx_seq_one_letter_code
_entity_poly.pdbx_strand_id
1 'polypeptide(L)'
;LVKYQFDNIVVSIDGASQETYKQYRRRGNFDKVIEHIERINYYKKKYKSEKPFLNWKYILFGFNEHEVEKAKKLAKKLKMEIFFVTNWDPSFSPVTDRELVKKLTGVTGKTHTPRSRLKQFINKEIDWFYCNFLWEAPQINWDGQILGCCSLYDKNFGGNVFEEGLMNALNNPKMIYAKNMVTGNAPALEGIPCTDCYCYKDLVKGKGKTWLPSPHLANLAE
;
A
#
# COMPACT_ATOMS: atom_id res chain seq x y z
N LEU A 1 -2.57 13.59 18.04
CA LEU A 1 -2.69 13.58 16.56
C LEU A 1 -3.18 14.94 16.08
N VAL A 2 -4.40 15.39 16.44
CA VAL A 2 -4.98 16.67 15.96
C VAL A 2 -4.11 17.88 16.35
N LYS A 3 -3.69 17.98 17.62
CA LYS A 3 -2.83 19.07 18.11
C LYS A 3 -1.50 19.18 17.34
N TYR A 4 -0.94 18.06 16.89
CA TYR A 4 0.32 18.01 16.13
C TYR A 4 0.13 18.01 14.62
N GLN A 5 -1.08 18.30 14.15
CA GLN A 5 -1.43 18.46 12.73
C GLN A 5 -1.00 17.29 11.83
N PHE A 6 -1.20 16.05 12.32
CA PHE A 6 -1.01 14.88 11.47
C PHE A 6 -1.83 15.04 10.20
N ASP A 7 -1.25 14.78 9.04
CA ASP A 7 -1.92 15.02 7.78
C ASP A 7 -3.02 13.99 7.51
N ASN A 8 -2.72 12.70 7.65
CA ASN A 8 -3.60 11.63 7.22
C ASN A 8 -3.53 10.41 8.15
N ILE A 9 -4.66 9.79 8.41
CA ILE A 9 -4.76 8.51 9.13
C ILE A 9 -5.59 7.55 8.31
N VAL A 10 -5.00 6.40 7.97
CA VAL A 10 -5.72 5.29 7.36
C VAL A 10 -6.04 4.26 8.43
N VAL A 11 -7.32 4.03 8.66
CA VAL A 11 -7.82 3.00 9.60
C VAL A 11 -8.31 1.82 8.82
N SER A 12 -7.72 0.64 9.06
CA SER A 12 -8.15 -0.61 8.42
C SER A 12 -9.27 -1.24 9.22
N ILE A 13 -10.50 -1.16 8.70
CA ILE A 13 -11.71 -1.72 9.32
C ILE A 13 -12.41 -2.61 8.29
N ASP A 14 -12.35 -3.92 8.49
CA ASP A 14 -12.79 -4.89 7.49
C ASP A 14 -14.15 -5.51 7.85
N GLY A 15 -15.11 -4.64 8.13
CA GLY A 15 -16.50 -4.92 8.46
C GLY A 15 -17.22 -3.66 8.95
N ALA A 16 -18.54 -3.68 8.97
CA ALA A 16 -19.38 -2.60 9.50
C ALA A 16 -20.17 -3.03 10.76
N SER A 17 -19.75 -4.14 11.37
CA SER A 17 -20.27 -4.68 12.64
C SER A 17 -19.15 -5.39 13.38
N GLN A 18 -19.30 -5.57 14.69
CA GLN A 18 -18.35 -6.34 15.51
C GLN A 18 -18.26 -7.79 15.00
N GLU A 19 -19.37 -8.36 14.57
CA GLU A 19 -19.43 -9.74 14.11
C GLU A 19 -18.56 -9.96 12.87
N THR A 20 -18.71 -9.11 11.87
CA THR A 20 -17.95 -9.18 10.62
C THR A 20 -16.49 -8.75 10.83
N TYR A 21 -16.27 -7.66 11.58
CA TYR A 21 -14.95 -7.13 11.87
C TYR A 21 -14.03 -8.17 12.53
N LYS A 22 -14.50 -8.90 13.55
CA LYS A 22 -13.70 -9.89 14.30
C LYS A 22 -13.25 -11.08 13.47
N GLN A 23 -13.88 -11.37 12.33
CA GLN A 23 -13.53 -12.52 11.49
C GLN A 23 -12.11 -12.39 10.91
N TYR A 24 -11.71 -11.16 10.55
CA TYR A 24 -10.35 -10.90 10.08
C TYR A 24 -9.50 -10.21 11.15
N ARG A 25 -10.03 -9.21 11.82
CA ARG A 25 -9.36 -8.47 12.91
C ARG A 25 -9.53 -9.20 14.23
N ARG A 26 -8.90 -10.36 14.33
CA ARG A 26 -8.97 -11.22 15.54
C ARG A 26 -8.63 -10.44 16.79
N ARG A 27 -9.43 -10.62 17.86
CA ARG A 27 -9.32 -9.88 19.14
C ARG A 27 -9.57 -8.36 19.02
N GLY A 28 -9.94 -7.86 17.84
CA GLY A 28 -10.31 -6.47 17.64
C GLY A 28 -11.68 -6.17 18.26
N ASN A 29 -11.83 -4.94 18.75
CA ASN A 29 -13.11 -4.41 19.24
C ASN A 29 -13.56 -3.30 18.29
N PHE A 30 -14.62 -3.56 17.53
CA PHE A 30 -15.16 -2.63 16.53
C PHE A 30 -15.64 -1.33 17.17
N ASP A 31 -16.41 -1.44 18.28
CA ASP A 31 -17.01 -0.27 18.93
C ASP A 31 -15.91 0.66 19.47
N LYS A 32 -14.83 0.09 20.01
CA LYS A 32 -13.68 0.87 20.47
C LYS A 32 -12.94 1.60 19.33
N VAL A 33 -12.89 1.00 18.14
CA VAL A 33 -12.33 1.67 16.96
C VAL A 33 -13.21 2.85 16.56
N ILE A 34 -14.53 2.67 16.54
CA ILE A 34 -15.49 3.73 16.23
C ILE A 34 -15.39 4.87 17.26
N GLU A 35 -15.36 4.54 18.56
CA GLU A 35 -15.16 5.52 19.65
C GLU A 35 -13.89 6.35 19.44
N HIS A 36 -12.77 5.71 19.09
CA HIS A 36 -11.52 6.44 18.85
C HIS A 36 -11.62 7.38 17.64
N ILE A 37 -12.32 7.00 16.58
CA ILE A 37 -12.55 7.86 15.42
C ILE A 37 -13.44 9.06 15.81
N GLU A 38 -14.52 8.82 16.55
CA GLU A 38 -15.39 9.87 17.06
C GLU A 38 -14.62 10.84 18.00
N ARG A 39 -13.71 10.31 18.81
CA ARG A 39 -12.82 11.11 19.64
C ARG A 39 -11.86 11.99 18.85
N ILE A 40 -11.31 11.48 17.73
CA ILE A 40 -10.50 12.31 16.81
C ILE A 40 -11.36 13.44 16.25
N ASN A 41 -12.55 13.14 15.76
CA ASN A 41 -13.49 14.15 15.22
C ASN A 41 -13.90 15.19 16.28
N TYR A 42 -14.10 14.77 17.51
CA TYR A 42 -14.32 15.69 18.64
C TYR A 42 -13.16 16.69 18.80
N TYR A 43 -11.92 16.21 18.80
CA TYR A 43 -10.74 17.07 18.92
C TYR A 43 -10.52 17.94 17.68
N LYS A 44 -10.83 17.46 16.47
CA LYS A 44 -10.84 18.30 15.24
C LYS A 44 -11.77 19.50 15.43
N LYS A 45 -12.98 19.26 15.90
CA LYS A 45 -13.93 20.34 16.21
C LYS A 45 -13.41 21.27 17.31
N LYS A 46 -12.90 20.71 18.40
CA LYS A 46 -12.35 21.48 19.56
C LYS A 46 -11.21 22.40 19.18
N TYR A 47 -10.29 21.92 18.32
CA TYR A 47 -9.11 22.69 17.89
C TYR A 47 -9.32 23.42 16.56
N LYS A 48 -10.54 23.41 16.02
CA LYS A 48 -10.87 24.03 14.71
C LYS A 48 -9.91 23.56 13.60
N SER A 49 -9.58 22.27 13.57
CA SER A 49 -8.64 21.66 12.63
C SER A 49 -9.35 20.74 11.65
N GLU A 50 -9.00 20.82 10.38
CA GLU A 50 -9.41 19.85 9.36
C GLU A 50 -8.54 18.57 9.40
N LYS A 51 -7.38 18.62 10.04
CA LYS A 51 -6.43 17.50 10.15
C LYS A 51 -6.60 16.74 11.46
N PRO A 52 -6.31 15.42 11.43
CA PRO A 52 -5.93 14.60 10.27
C PRO A 52 -7.11 14.30 9.35
N PHE A 53 -6.85 14.12 8.05
CA PHE A 53 -7.81 13.50 7.16
C PHE A 53 -7.98 12.03 7.55
N LEU A 54 -9.22 11.55 7.65
CA LEU A 54 -9.52 10.20 8.09
C LEU A 54 -9.96 9.35 6.91
N ASN A 55 -9.25 8.26 6.67
CA ASN A 55 -9.55 7.32 5.62
C ASN A 55 -9.85 5.95 6.19
N TRP A 56 -10.89 5.33 5.69
CA TRP A 56 -11.28 3.96 6.01
C TRP A 56 -10.84 3.03 4.88
N LYS A 57 -9.84 2.20 5.15
CA LYS A 57 -9.45 1.13 4.25
C LYS A 57 -10.31 -0.10 4.54
N TYR A 58 -11.09 -0.55 3.55
CA TYR A 58 -11.94 -1.72 3.64
C TYR A 58 -11.44 -2.81 2.69
N ILE A 59 -10.98 -3.93 3.22
CA ILE A 59 -10.61 -5.09 2.41
C ILE A 59 -11.87 -5.90 2.13
N LEU A 60 -12.16 -6.14 0.85
CA LEU A 60 -13.30 -6.94 0.43
C LEU A 60 -13.01 -8.43 0.60
N PHE A 61 -13.88 -9.09 1.32
CA PHE A 61 -13.94 -10.54 1.54
C PHE A 61 -15.36 -11.03 1.27
N GLY A 62 -15.54 -12.33 0.97
CA GLY A 62 -16.87 -12.90 0.77
C GLY A 62 -17.77 -12.76 2.01
N PHE A 63 -17.19 -12.81 3.22
CA PHE A 63 -17.96 -12.66 4.46
C PHE A 63 -18.41 -11.22 4.77
N ASN A 64 -17.84 -10.19 4.11
CA ASN A 64 -18.14 -8.79 4.42
C ASN A 64 -18.69 -7.98 3.23
N GLU A 65 -18.78 -8.56 2.03
CA GLU A 65 -19.26 -7.84 0.83
C GLU A 65 -20.70 -7.33 1.00
N HIS A 66 -21.52 -8.00 1.78
CA HIS A 66 -22.91 -7.60 2.08
C HIS A 66 -23.00 -6.35 2.97
N GLU A 67 -21.95 -5.97 3.68
CA GLU A 67 -21.91 -4.80 4.56
C GLU A 67 -21.40 -3.51 3.88
N VAL A 68 -21.05 -3.54 2.60
CA VAL A 68 -20.44 -2.40 1.89
C VAL A 68 -21.27 -1.14 2.00
N GLU A 69 -22.57 -1.22 1.76
CA GLU A 69 -23.44 -0.04 1.84
C GLU A 69 -23.61 0.48 3.29
N LYS A 70 -23.60 -0.41 4.26
CA LYS A 70 -23.59 -0.06 5.68
C LYS A 70 -22.28 0.63 6.06
N ALA A 71 -21.14 0.12 5.57
CA ALA A 71 -19.83 0.72 5.78
C ALA A 71 -19.74 2.14 5.18
N LYS A 72 -20.24 2.36 3.97
CA LYS A 72 -20.30 3.70 3.34
C LYS A 72 -21.12 4.69 4.16
N LYS A 73 -22.30 4.27 4.63
CA LYS A 73 -23.15 5.12 5.48
C LYS A 73 -22.45 5.48 6.79
N LEU A 74 -21.80 4.51 7.41
CA LEU A 74 -21.06 4.71 8.65
C LEU A 74 -19.84 5.61 8.44
N ALA A 75 -19.06 5.41 7.37
CA ALA A 75 -17.94 6.26 7.02
C ALA A 75 -18.36 7.73 6.87
N LYS A 76 -19.48 7.99 6.18
CA LYS A 76 -20.05 9.35 6.06
C LYS A 76 -20.40 9.95 7.43
N LYS A 77 -21.05 9.17 8.32
CA LYS A 77 -21.35 9.60 9.70
C LYS A 77 -20.08 9.95 10.47
N LEU A 78 -19.03 9.16 10.31
CA LEU A 78 -17.73 9.33 10.98
C LEU A 78 -16.81 10.37 10.30
N LYS A 79 -17.27 11.03 9.24
CA LYS A 79 -16.47 11.99 8.45
C LYS A 79 -15.18 11.39 7.94
N MET A 80 -15.26 10.15 7.44
CA MET A 80 -14.16 9.41 6.83
C MET A 80 -14.41 9.24 5.34
N GLU A 81 -13.33 9.30 4.56
CA GLU A 81 -13.36 8.77 3.20
C GLU A 81 -13.14 7.25 3.25
N ILE A 82 -13.96 6.47 2.53
CA ILE A 82 -13.84 5.03 2.47
C ILE A 82 -13.34 4.60 1.10
N PHE A 83 -12.32 3.75 1.08
CA PHE A 83 -11.84 3.11 -0.15
C PHE A 83 -11.73 1.60 0.03
N PHE A 84 -12.00 0.89 -1.07
CA PHE A 84 -12.07 -0.56 -1.08
C PHE A 84 -10.85 -1.13 -1.78
N VAL A 85 -10.32 -2.22 -1.23
CA VAL A 85 -9.22 -2.98 -1.81
C VAL A 85 -9.55 -4.47 -1.83
N THR A 86 -8.95 -5.19 -2.75
CA THR A 86 -9.08 -6.65 -2.80
C THR A 86 -8.13 -7.31 -1.81
N ASN A 87 -8.49 -8.51 -1.35
CA ASN A 87 -7.63 -9.32 -0.50
C ASN A 87 -6.35 -9.77 -1.25
N TRP A 88 -5.24 -9.92 -0.53
CA TRP A 88 -3.98 -10.44 -1.05
C TRP A 88 -4.02 -11.96 -1.29
N ASP A 89 -4.70 -12.68 -0.40
CA ASP A 89 -4.91 -14.11 -0.50
C ASP A 89 -6.30 -14.41 -1.06
N PRO A 90 -6.40 -14.75 -2.35
CA PRO A 90 -7.69 -15.00 -2.98
C PRO A 90 -8.38 -16.29 -2.47
N SER A 91 -7.66 -17.15 -1.74
CA SER A 91 -8.24 -18.37 -1.14
C SER A 91 -8.95 -18.10 0.17
N PHE A 92 -8.56 -17.04 0.88
CA PHE A 92 -9.20 -16.65 2.14
C PHE A 92 -10.46 -15.85 1.87
N SER A 93 -11.62 -16.47 2.12
CA SER A 93 -12.95 -15.85 1.95
C SER A 93 -13.12 -15.11 0.61
N PRO A 94 -13.11 -15.84 -0.51
CA PRO A 94 -13.20 -15.24 -1.84
C PRO A 94 -14.50 -14.46 -2.00
N VAL A 95 -14.41 -13.29 -2.61
CA VAL A 95 -15.58 -12.44 -2.92
C VAL A 95 -16.42 -13.10 -4.00
N THR A 96 -17.72 -13.11 -3.83
CA THR A 96 -18.69 -13.74 -4.74
C THR A 96 -19.24 -12.74 -5.76
N ASP A 97 -19.48 -11.49 -5.34
CA ASP A 97 -19.98 -10.41 -6.20
C ASP A 97 -18.85 -9.70 -6.97
N ARG A 98 -18.58 -10.21 -8.16
CA ARG A 98 -17.54 -9.66 -9.04
C ARG A 98 -17.85 -8.28 -9.60
N GLU A 99 -19.12 -7.98 -9.84
CA GLU A 99 -19.53 -6.66 -10.32
C GLU A 99 -19.35 -5.60 -9.23
N LEU A 100 -19.64 -5.95 -7.97
CA LEU A 100 -19.34 -5.09 -6.82
C LEU A 100 -17.84 -4.81 -6.73
N VAL A 101 -16.99 -5.84 -6.85
CA VAL A 101 -15.52 -5.67 -6.83
C VAL A 101 -15.06 -4.74 -7.93
N LYS A 102 -15.50 -4.98 -9.17
CA LYS A 102 -15.17 -4.13 -10.33
C LYS A 102 -15.60 -2.67 -10.10
N LYS A 103 -16.82 -2.47 -9.62
CA LYS A 103 -17.37 -1.12 -9.33
C LYS A 103 -16.56 -0.38 -8.27
N LEU A 104 -16.15 -1.08 -7.19
CA LEU A 104 -15.51 -0.46 -6.03
C LEU A 104 -14.00 -0.31 -6.18
N THR A 105 -13.35 -1.20 -6.90
CA THR A 105 -11.87 -1.26 -6.96
C THR A 105 -11.31 -1.06 -8.37
N GLY A 106 -12.14 -1.09 -9.40
CA GLY A 106 -11.72 -1.08 -10.80
C GLY A 106 -11.03 -2.36 -11.26
N VAL A 107 -10.95 -3.38 -10.40
CA VAL A 107 -10.27 -4.65 -10.72
C VAL A 107 -11.20 -5.56 -11.51
N THR A 108 -10.74 -5.96 -12.70
CA THR A 108 -11.42 -6.93 -13.57
C THR A 108 -10.55 -8.18 -13.73
N GLY A 109 -11.14 -9.36 -13.76
CA GLY A 109 -10.43 -10.62 -13.95
C GLY A 109 -10.79 -11.72 -12.96
N LYS A 110 -10.23 -12.92 -13.17
CA LYS A 110 -10.54 -14.11 -12.35
C LYS A 110 -9.95 -14.03 -10.93
N THR A 111 -8.83 -13.33 -10.78
CA THR A 111 -8.15 -13.15 -9.50
C THR A 111 -8.17 -11.67 -9.12
N HIS A 112 -8.87 -11.34 -8.07
CA HIS A 112 -9.01 -9.96 -7.58
C HIS A 112 -7.92 -9.64 -6.53
N THR A 113 -6.66 -9.92 -6.86
CA THR A 113 -5.52 -9.65 -5.98
C THR A 113 -4.85 -8.32 -6.33
N PRO A 114 -4.10 -7.72 -5.43
CA PRO A 114 -3.25 -6.56 -5.75
C PRO A 114 -2.31 -6.81 -6.94
N ARG A 115 -1.84 -8.05 -7.10
CA ARG A 115 -1.03 -8.46 -8.25
C ARG A 115 -1.82 -8.36 -9.57
N SER A 116 -3.09 -8.80 -9.60
CA SER A 116 -3.94 -8.68 -10.79
C SER A 116 -4.24 -7.21 -11.13
N ARG A 117 -4.40 -6.37 -10.12
CA ARG A 117 -4.59 -4.93 -10.26
C ARG A 117 -3.34 -4.27 -10.86
N LEU A 118 -2.16 -4.58 -10.34
CA LEU A 118 -0.91 -4.06 -10.87
C LEU A 118 -0.68 -4.53 -12.32
N LYS A 119 -1.00 -5.78 -12.64
CA LYS A 119 -0.93 -6.33 -14.00
C LYS A 119 -1.86 -5.58 -14.95
N GLN A 120 -3.02 -5.09 -14.51
CA GLN A 120 -3.90 -4.26 -15.34
C GLN A 120 -3.30 -2.87 -15.58
N PHE A 121 -2.62 -2.28 -14.61
CA PHE A 121 -1.89 -1.01 -14.80
C PHE A 121 -0.72 -1.18 -15.77
N ILE A 122 0.05 -2.25 -15.65
CA ILE A 122 1.18 -2.54 -16.54
C ILE A 122 0.70 -2.83 -17.98
N ASN A 123 -0.50 -3.40 -18.16
CA ASN A 123 -1.07 -3.71 -19.48
C ASN A 123 -1.72 -2.51 -20.18
N LYS A 124 -2.08 -1.45 -19.46
CA LYS A 124 -2.38 -0.17 -20.10
C LYS A 124 -1.06 0.42 -20.56
N GLU A 125 -1.02 0.99 -21.75
CA GLU A 125 0.14 1.72 -22.28
C GLU A 125 0.47 2.94 -21.40
N ILE A 126 1.12 2.67 -20.27
CA ILE A 126 1.68 3.70 -19.43
C ILE A 126 3.13 3.81 -19.88
N ASP A 127 3.44 4.86 -20.61
CA ASP A 127 4.78 5.09 -21.15
C ASP A 127 5.83 5.41 -20.07
N TRP A 128 5.41 5.55 -18.82
CA TRP A 128 6.28 5.80 -17.69
C TRP A 128 5.82 4.99 -16.48
N PHE A 129 6.71 4.16 -15.98
CA PHE A 129 6.54 3.45 -14.71
C PHE A 129 7.86 3.47 -13.96
N TYR A 130 7.84 3.91 -12.73
CA TYR A 130 9.00 3.87 -11.84
C TYR A 130 8.63 3.15 -10.53
N CYS A 131 9.61 2.58 -9.87
CA CYS A 131 9.40 1.94 -8.60
C CYS A 131 9.47 2.98 -7.47
N ASN A 132 8.32 3.46 -7.01
CA ASN A 132 8.24 4.43 -5.91
C ASN A 132 9.07 4.01 -4.66
N PHE A 133 9.09 2.72 -4.34
CA PHE A 133 9.81 2.21 -3.16
C PHE A 133 11.33 2.29 -3.24
N LEU A 134 11.91 2.35 -4.43
CA LEU A 134 13.36 2.51 -4.58
C LEU A 134 13.82 3.96 -4.48
N TRP A 135 12.93 4.92 -4.74
CA TRP A 135 13.30 6.34 -4.82
C TRP A 135 12.62 7.21 -3.78
N GLU A 136 11.28 7.14 -3.66
CA GLU A 136 10.50 8.14 -2.92
C GLU A 136 9.94 7.65 -1.59
N ALA A 137 9.65 6.33 -1.48
CA ALA A 137 9.02 5.75 -0.31
C ALA A 137 9.71 4.44 0.13
N PRO A 138 11.03 4.44 0.35
CA PRO A 138 11.73 3.25 0.83
C PRO A 138 11.21 2.84 2.21
N GLN A 139 11.00 1.55 2.41
CA GLN A 139 10.54 1.04 3.68
C GLN A 139 11.72 0.78 4.62
N ILE A 140 11.61 1.30 5.82
CA ILE A 140 12.56 1.07 6.91
C ILE A 140 11.88 0.20 7.96
N ASN A 141 12.53 -0.86 8.35
CA ASN A 141 12.06 -1.76 9.40
C ASN A 141 12.27 -1.13 10.79
N TRP A 142 11.61 -1.70 11.80
CA TRP A 142 11.71 -1.25 13.19
C TRP A 142 13.14 -1.31 13.77
N ASP A 143 14.00 -2.16 13.23
CA ASP A 143 15.41 -2.30 13.60
C ASP A 143 16.37 -1.45 12.74
N GLY A 144 15.83 -0.58 11.88
CA GLY A 144 16.60 0.32 11.02
C GLY A 144 17.01 -0.25 9.66
N GLN A 145 16.74 -1.51 9.37
CA GLN A 145 17.09 -2.12 8.08
C GLN A 145 16.25 -1.59 6.93
N ILE A 146 16.83 -1.47 5.74
CA ILE A 146 16.11 -1.09 4.52
C ILE A 146 15.45 -2.32 3.90
N LEU A 147 14.11 -2.36 3.93
CA LEU A 147 13.32 -3.47 3.40
C LEU A 147 12.99 -3.35 1.91
N GLY A 148 13.19 -2.18 1.31
CA GLY A 148 12.79 -1.92 -0.07
C GLY A 148 11.28 -1.75 -0.21
N CYS A 149 10.52 -2.80 -0.45
CA CYS A 149 9.09 -2.68 -0.67
C CYS A 149 8.26 -3.74 0.06
N CYS A 150 6.97 -3.45 0.26
CA CYS A 150 6.01 -4.33 0.94
C CYS A 150 5.78 -5.69 0.26
N SER A 151 6.11 -5.82 -1.03
CA SER A 151 6.01 -7.09 -1.75
C SER A 151 7.21 -8.02 -1.52
N LEU A 152 8.26 -7.51 -0.89
CA LEU A 152 9.51 -8.21 -0.61
C LEU A 152 9.93 -7.99 0.86
N TYR A 153 8.96 -8.03 1.75
CA TYR A 153 9.13 -7.76 3.19
C TYR A 153 10.10 -8.71 3.91
N ASP A 154 10.38 -9.87 3.31
CA ASP A 154 11.33 -10.86 3.77
C ASP A 154 12.75 -10.65 3.20
N LYS A 155 12.94 -9.64 2.36
CA LYS A 155 14.21 -9.33 1.70
C LYS A 155 14.83 -8.06 2.29
N ASN A 156 16.14 -8.02 2.29
CA ASN A 156 16.91 -6.91 2.84
C ASN A 156 17.82 -6.32 1.77
N PHE A 157 17.69 -5.00 1.57
CA PHE A 157 18.53 -4.24 0.65
C PHE A 157 19.90 -3.87 1.24
N GLY A 158 20.19 -4.29 2.46
CA GLY A 158 21.38 -3.83 3.19
C GLY A 158 21.17 -2.42 3.74
N GLY A 159 22.14 -1.96 4.52
CA GLY A 159 22.07 -0.67 5.18
C GLY A 159 21.20 -0.65 6.44
N ASN A 160 21.63 0.13 7.43
CA ASN A 160 20.88 0.34 8.65
C ASN A 160 20.87 1.84 9.01
N VAL A 161 19.67 2.44 9.02
CA VAL A 161 19.54 3.89 9.23
C VAL A 161 19.95 4.34 10.63
N PHE A 162 19.94 3.47 11.63
CA PHE A 162 20.34 3.81 13.00
C PHE A 162 21.87 3.73 13.17
N GLU A 163 22.57 2.97 12.32
CA GLU A 163 24.02 2.79 12.40
C GLU A 163 24.76 3.79 11.50
N GLU A 164 24.29 4.00 10.28
CA GLU A 164 25.02 4.76 9.25
C GLU A 164 24.28 6.02 8.78
N GLY A 165 23.07 6.28 9.32
CA GLY A 165 22.22 7.39 8.94
C GLY A 165 21.41 7.13 7.67
N LEU A 166 20.33 7.90 7.50
CA LEU A 166 19.33 7.66 6.45
C LEU A 166 19.94 7.69 5.03
N MET A 167 20.74 8.70 4.72
CA MET A 167 21.24 8.89 3.34
C MET A 167 22.25 7.81 2.95
N ASN A 168 23.11 7.39 3.86
CA ASN A 168 24.07 6.31 3.60
C ASN A 168 23.33 4.98 3.43
N ALA A 169 22.39 4.67 4.31
CA ALA A 169 21.59 3.46 4.24
C ALA A 169 20.79 3.36 2.94
N LEU A 170 20.18 4.46 2.46
CA LEU A 170 19.42 4.50 1.21
C LEU A 170 20.29 4.48 -0.06
N ASN A 171 21.58 4.80 0.07
CA ASN A 171 22.56 4.78 -1.02
C ASN A 171 23.59 3.64 -0.87
N ASN A 172 23.26 2.60 -0.13
CA ASN A 172 24.10 1.42 -0.03
C ASN A 172 24.23 0.69 -1.39
N PRO A 173 25.27 -0.16 -1.57
CA PRO A 173 25.53 -0.80 -2.87
C PRO A 173 24.38 -1.62 -3.43
N LYS A 174 23.60 -2.30 -2.59
CA LYS A 174 22.44 -3.08 -3.06
C LYS A 174 21.31 -2.20 -3.58
N MET A 175 21.03 -1.08 -2.90
CA MET A 175 20.02 -0.10 -3.34
C MET A 175 20.42 0.55 -4.66
N ILE A 176 21.68 0.97 -4.79
CA ILE A 176 22.22 1.54 -6.03
C ILE A 176 22.15 0.50 -7.16
N TYR A 177 22.56 -0.72 -6.89
CA TYR A 177 22.49 -1.80 -7.89
C TYR A 177 21.04 -2.08 -8.31
N ALA A 178 20.11 -2.17 -7.35
CA ALA A 178 18.71 -2.38 -7.63
C ALA A 178 18.10 -1.28 -8.54
N LYS A 179 18.43 -0.01 -8.28
CA LYS A 179 18.02 1.12 -9.13
C LYS A 179 18.54 0.97 -10.55
N ASN A 180 19.82 0.66 -10.71
CA ASN A 180 20.43 0.44 -12.03
C ASN A 180 19.83 -0.78 -12.75
N MET A 181 19.58 -1.86 -12.02
CA MET A 181 19.02 -3.09 -12.58
C MET A 181 17.59 -2.85 -13.12
N VAL A 182 16.72 -2.20 -12.36
CA VAL A 182 15.33 -1.99 -12.80
C VAL A 182 15.20 -0.96 -13.92
N THR A 183 16.18 -0.05 -14.06
CA THR A 183 16.25 0.91 -15.17
C THR A 183 16.99 0.37 -16.39
N GLY A 184 17.49 -0.88 -16.34
CA GLY A 184 18.16 -1.52 -17.48
C GLY A 184 19.66 -1.20 -17.59
N ASN A 185 20.23 -0.48 -16.63
CA ASN A 185 21.66 -0.11 -16.60
C ASN A 185 22.55 -1.20 -15.98
N ALA A 186 21.96 -2.25 -15.41
CA ALA A 186 22.66 -3.42 -14.88
C ALA A 186 21.84 -4.70 -15.11
N PRO A 187 22.50 -5.87 -15.25
CA PRO A 187 21.80 -7.15 -15.39
C PRO A 187 21.14 -7.57 -14.07
N ALA A 188 20.19 -8.53 -14.16
CA ALA A 188 19.63 -9.16 -12.97
C ALA A 188 20.72 -9.90 -12.19
N LEU A 189 20.81 -9.67 -10.87
CA LEU A 189 21.81 -10.26 -10.02
C LEU A 189 21.13 -10.96 -8.84
N GLU A 190 21.54 -12.19 -8.55
CA GLU A 190 21.11 -12.94 -7.37
C GLU A 190 21.50 -12.18 -6.09
N GLY A 191 20.63 -12.21 -5.08
CA GLY A 191 20.81 -11.47 -3.84
C GLY A 191 20.38 -10.01 -3.87
N ILE A 192 20.02 -9.47 -5.05
CA ILE A 192 19.31 -8.19 -5.17
C ILE A 192 17.80 -8.46 -5.07
N PRO A 193 17.10 -7.93 -4.08
CA PRO A 193 15.68 -8.25 -3.84
C PRO A 193 14.77 -8.05 -5.06
N CYS A 194 15.02 -7.02 -5.87
CA CYS A 194 14.24 -6.73 -7.07
C CYS A 194 14.31 -7.85 -8.12
N THR A 195 15.33 -8.71 -8.12
CA THR A 195 15.43 -9.87 -9.01
C THR A 195 14.26 -10.84 -8.81
N ASP A 196 13.74 -10.94 -7.58
CA ASP A 196 12.59 -11.77 -7.24
C ASP A 196 11.24 -11.04 -7.41
N CYS A 197 11.27 -9.75 -7.65
CA CYS A 197 10.07 -8.93 -7.80
C CYS A 197 9.24 -9.38 -9.02
N TYR A 198 7.98 -9.68 -8.79
CA TYR A 198 7.07 -10.05 -9.87
C TYR A 198 6.86 -8.91 -10.89
N CYS A 199 6.89 -7.64 -10.42
CA CYS A 199 6.80 -6.48 -11.31
C CYS A 199 8.01 -6.41 -12.24
N TYR A 200 9.22 -6.62 -11.72
CA TYR A 200 10.43 -6.68 -12.52
C TYR A 200 10.39 -7.85 -13.52
N LYS A 201 9.94 -9.03 -13.07
CA LYS A 201 9.82 -10.21 -13.95
C LYS A 201 8.80 -9.99 -15.07
N ASP A 202 7.65 -9.40 -14.74
CA ASP A 202 6.59 -9.16 -15.75
C ASP A 202 6.95 -8.02 -16.70
N LEU A 203 7.60 -6.97 -16.25
CA LEU A 203 7.94 -5.80 -17.07
C LEU A 203 9.20 -6.03 -17.90
N VAL A 204 10.30 -6.37 -17.26
CA VAL A 204 11.61 -6.47 -17.91
C VAL A 204 11.75 -7.79 -18.66
N LYS A 205 11.48 -8.93 -18.01
CA LYS A 205 11.59 -10.26 -18.65
C LYS A 205 10.46 -10.55 -19.62
N GLY A 206 9.22 -10.13 -19.31
CA GLY A 206 8.05 -10.43 -20.13
C GLY A 206 7.84 -9.49 -21.30
N LYS A 207 8.20 -8.22 -21.18
CA LYS A 207 7.91 -7.19 -22.19
C LYS A 207 9.13 -6.46 -22.73
N GLY A 208 10.34 -6.75 -22.22
CA GLY A 208 11.57 -6.04 -22.58
C GLY A 208 11.55 -4.54 -22.25
N LYS A 209 10.65 -4.11 -21.33
CA LYS A 209 10.55 -2.72 -20.90
C LYS A 209 11.31 -2.53 -19.58
N THR A 210 11.99 -1.41 -19.47
CA THR A 210 12.67 -0.99 -18.25
C THR A 210 11.83 0.05 -17.51
N TRP A 211 12.06 0.18 -16.20
CA TRP A 211 11.50 1.28 -15.44
C TRP A 211 12.28 2.57 -15.70
N LEU A 212 11.58 3.68 -15.62
CA LEU A 212 12.21 4.99 -15.64
C LEU A 212 12.73 5.32 -14.23
N PRO A 213 13.81 6.12 -14.11
CA PRO A 213 14.15 6.78 -12.85
C PRO A 213 12.96 7.65 -12.40
N SER A 214 12.84 7.91 -11.10
CA SER A 214 11.78 8.79 -10.61
C SER A 214 11.86 10.15 -11.30
N PRO A 215 10.74 10.66 -11.86
CA PRO A 215 10.73 11.96 -12.52
C PRO A 215 11.06 13.11 -11.57
N HIS A 216 10.88 12.93 -10.26
CA HIS A 216 11.21 13.93 -9.25
C HIS A 216 12.70 14.02 -8.92
N LEU A 217 13.49 13.00 -9.26
CA LEU A 217 14.93 12.95 -9.01
C LEU A 217 15.75 13.24 -10.26
N ALA A 218 15.14 13.26 -11.44
CA ALA A 218 15.83 13.64 -12.68
C ALA A 218 16.34 15.10 -12.66
N ASN A 219 15.73 15.95 -11.85
CA ASN A 219 16.09 17.36 -11.71
C ASN A 219 17.10 17.64 -10.57
N LEU A 220 17.60 16.61 -9.86
CA LEU A 220 18.59 16.77 -8.79
C LEU A 220 20.00 16.39 -9.22
N ALA A 221 20.18 16.01 -10.49
CA ALA A 221 21.47 15.60 -11.07
C ALA A 221 22.11 16.68 -11.97
N GLU A 222 21.57 17.91 -11.98
CA GLU A 222 22.19 19.13 -12.47
C GLU A 222 22.69 19.99 -11.28
#